data_822f281cffb80f96dc761c0d2c7d903a
#
_entry.id   822f281cffb80f96dc761c0d2c7d903a
#
_cell.length_a   1.000
_cell.length_b   1.000
_cell.length_c   1.000
_cell.angle_alpha   90.00
_cell.angle_beta   90.00
_cell.angle_gamma   90.00
#
_symmetry.space_group_name_H-M   'P 1'
#
loop_
_entity.id
_entity.type
_entity.pdbx_description
1 polymer ?
#
loop_
_entity_poly.entity_id
_entity_poly.type
_entity_poly.pdbx_seq_one_letter_code
_entity_poly.pdbx_strand_id
1 'polypeptide(L)'
;FGIVDLGIYYPLFFIPIGIMGATTTYNFLAGFNGLEAGQGIIIISFLSFISYITGTAWLSVVGLCMVASLLVFYLYNKYPARVFPGDVLTYSVGALIAIMAILGNFEKIAVFVFIPYIIETVLKVRGKLVKPSFAKVNEDGSLDVPYNKVYGLTHLSVLILKKYKRKVYERDVVHFIFGFQILICLLALVVFREGL
;
A
#
# COMPACT_ATOMS: atom_id res chain seq x y z
N PHE A 1 0.24 25.96 -0.77
CA PHE A 1 -0.47 26.10 0.50
C PHE A 1 0.55 26.54 1.55
N GLY A 2 0.23 27.59 2.35
CA GLY A 2 1.11 28.13 3.38
C GLY A 2 1.39 27.14 4.51
N ILE A 3 2.38 27.47 5.35
CA ILE A 3 2.67 26.71 6.57
C ILE A 3 1.52 26.95 7.54
N VAL A 4 0.88 25.85 7.97
CA VAL A 4 -0.16 25.87 9.01
C VAL A 4 0.52 25.43 10.30
N ASP A 5 0.71 26.36 11.24
CA ASP A 5 1.22 26.01 12.56
C ASP A 5 0.08 25.46 13.42
N LEU A 6 0.13 24.17 13.71
CA LEU A 6 -0.83 23.47 14.55
C LEU A 6 -0.36 23.37 16.01
N GLY A 7 0.82 23.91 16.33
CA GLY A 7 1.39 23.90 17.66
C GLY A 7 1.38 22.50 18.30
N ILE A 8 0.99 22.41 19.57
CA ILE A 8 0.96 21.16 20.35
C ILE A 8 -0.04 20.13 19.79
N TYR A 9 -1.05 20.57 19.03
CA TYR A 9 -2.05 19.65 18.44
C TYR A 9 -1.45 18.74 17.37
N TYR A 10 -0.38 19.19 16.69
CA TYR A 10 0.27 18.36 15.67
C TYR A 10 0.83 17.06 16.26
N PRO A 11 1.75 17.07 17.24
CA PRO A 11 2.27 15.84 17.81
C PRO A 11 1.26 15.05 18.64
N LEU A 12 0.25 15.72 19.23
CA LEU A 12 -0.68 15.07 20.14
C LEU A 12 -1.81 14.33 19.42
N PHE A 13 -2.30 14.88 18.29
CA PHE A 13 -3.45 14.32 17.58
C PHE A 13 -3.10 13.90 16.15
N PHE A 14 -2.44 14.76 15.36
CA PHE A 14 -2.25 14.48 13.94
C PHE A 14 -1.25 13.36 13.70
N ILE A 15 -0.15 13.29 14.44
CA ILE A 15 0.83 12.20 14.33
C ILE A 15 0.20 10.85 14.71
N PRO A 16 -0.43 10.66 15.89
CA PRO A 16 -1.08 9.39 16.23
C PRO A 16 -2.19 8.99 15.26
N ILE A 17 -3.02 9.93 14.81
CA ILE A 17 -4.07 9.65 13.82
C ILE A 17 -3.45 9.24 12.48
N GLY A 18 -2.39 9.90 12.04
CA GLY A 18 -1.69 9.58 10.80
C GLY A 18 -1.09 8.17 10.82
N ILE A 19 -0.40 7.81 11.91
CA ILE A 19 0.18 6.48 12.08
C ILE A 19 -0.92 5.41 12.16
N MET A 20 -1.96 5.64 12.98
CA MET A 20 -3.09 4.71 13.10
C MET A 20 -3.83 4.54 11.77
N GLY A 21 -4.04 5.64 11.05
CA GLY A 21 -4.67 5.63 9.72
C GLY A 21 -3.86 4.83 8.72
N ALA A 22 -2.55 5.07 8.63
CA ALA A 22 -1.68 4.35 7.71
C ALA A 22 -1.60 2.86 8.03
N THR A 23 -1.45 2.48 9.30
CA THR A 23 -1.39 1.07 9.73
C THR A 23 -2.68 0.33 9.39
N THR A 24 -3.82 0.91 9.75
CA THR A 24 -5.13 0.27 9.52
C THR A 24 -5.45 0.18 8.03
N THR A 25 -5.21 1.24 7.26
CA THR A 25 -5.50 1.23 5.83
C THR A 25 -4.56 0.31 5.07
N TYR A 26 -3.29 0.23 5.48
CA TYR A 26 -2.35 -0.74 4.89
C TYR A 26 -2.84 -2.17 5.06
N ASN A 27 -3.37 -2.52 6.23
CA ASN A 27 -3.96 -3.84 6.51
C ASN A 27 -5.24 -4.13 5.70
N PHE A 28 -5.95 -3.11 5.23
CA PHE A 28 -7.16 -3.33 4.44
C PHE A 28 -6.89 -3.95 3.07
N LEU A 29 -5.77 -3.63 2.44
CA LEU A 29 -5.36 -4.19 1.15
C LEU A 29 -4.52 -5.46 1.35
N ALA A 30 -5.05 -6.40 2.09
CA ALA A 30 -4.40 -7.67 2.42
C ALA A 30 -5.19 -8.87 1.91
N GLY A 31 -4.54 -10.02 1.76
CA GLY A 31 -5.18 -11.31 1.54
C GLY A 31 -4.85 -12.02 0.23
N PHE A 32 -3.96 -11.48 -0.61
CA PHE A 32 -3.40 -12.16 -1.78
C PHE A 32 -1.92 -12.48 -1.57
N ASN A 33 -1.48 -13.63 -2.04
CA ASN A 33 -0.11 -14.10 -1.88
C ASN A 33 0.91 -13.09 -2.43
N GLY A 34 1.75 -12.55 -1.55
CA GLY A 34 2.81 -11.59 -1.88
C GLY A 34 2.36 -10.14 -2.01
N LEU A 35 1.06 -9.86 -1.93
CA LEU A 35 0.54 -8.51 -2.15
C LEU A 35 1.08 -7.52 -1.12
N GLU A 36 0.95 -7.82 0.15
CA GLU A 36 1.34 -6.94 1.27
C GLU A 36 2.84 -6.70 1.29
N ALA A 37 3.63 -7.77 1.21
CA ALA A 37 5.08 -7.65 1.21
C ALA A 37 5.60 -6.89 -0.03
N GLY A 38 5.05 -7.19 -1.21
CA GLY A 38 5.44 -6.53 -2.45
C GLY A 38 5.07 -5.04 -2.48
N GLN A 39 3.89 -4.67 -1.99
CA GLN A 39 3.47 -3.28 -1.82
C GLN A 39 4.41 -2.54 -0.85
N GLY A 40 4.76 -3.15 0.28
CA GLY A 40 5.72 -2.58 1.22
C GLY A 40 7.08 -2.32 0.58
N ILE A 41 7.59 -3.27 -0.20
CA ILE A 41 8.84 -3.10 -0.95
C ILE A 41 8.75 -1.89 -1.88
N ILE A 42 7.70 -1.77 -2.68
CA ILE A 42 7.54 -0.67 -3.64
C ILE A 42 7.47 0.67 -2.92
N ILE A 43 6.59 0.80 -1.93
CA ILE A 43 6.35 2.08 -1.25
C ILE A 43 7.56 2.50 -0.42
N ILE A 44 8.13 1.59 0.40
CA ILE A 44 9.26 1.95 1.26
C ILE A 44 10.51 2.23 0.43
N SER A 45 10.75 1.49 -0.66
CA SER A 45 11.85 1.81 -1.59
C SER A 45 11.71 3.21 -2.18
N PHE A 46 10.49 3.56 -2.59
CA PHE A 46 10.19 4.90 -3.11
C PHE A 46 10.41 5.98 -2.04
N LEU A 47 9.87 5.81 -0.84
CA LEU A 47 10.04 6.77 0.26
C LEU A 47 11.50 6.86 0.72
N SER A 48 12.26 5.76 0.66
CA SER A 48 13.71 5.76 0.93
C SER A 48 14.46 6.61 -0.11
N PHE A 49 14.08 6.50 -1.37
CA PHE A 49 14.63 7.35 -2.42
C PHE A 49 14.28 8.83 -2.16
N ILE A 50 13.04 9.14 -1.84
CA ILE A 50 12.62 10.52 -1.46
C ILE A 50 13.44 11.02 -0.28
N SER A 51 13.56 10.23 0.80
CA SER A 51 14.36 10.58 1.99
C SER A 51 15.82 10.90 1.63
N TYR A 52 16.40 10.16 0.69
CA TYR A 52 17.77 10.38 0.26
C TYR A 52 17.93 11.72 -0.45
N ILE A 53 17.06 12.03 -1.42
CA ILE A 53 17.15 13.27 -2.21
C ILE A 53 16.74 14.51 -1.42
N THR A 54 15.89 14.37 -0.38
CA THR A 54 15.50 15.47 0.52
C THR A 54 16.49 15.70 1.68
N GLY A 55 17.62 14.98 1.70
CA GLY A 55 18.69 15.22 2.68
C GLY A 55 18.52 14.45 4.02
N THR A 56 17.51 13.57 4.15
CA THR A 56 17.30 12.73 5.34
C THR A 56 17.89 11.33 5.13
N ALA A 57 19.18 11.24 4.78
CA ALA A 57 19.84 9.99 4.39
C ALA A 57 19.75 8.87 5.44
N TRP A 58 19.78 9.19 6.75
CA TRP A 58 19.62 8.19 7.81
C TRP A 58 18.27 7.48 7.74
N LEU A 59 17.20 8.22 7.39
CA LEU A 59 15.85 7.67 7.25
C LEU A 59 15.75 6.76 6.02
N SER A 60 16.47 7.11 4.94
CA SER A 60 16.63 6.24 3.77
C SER A 60 17.24 4.88 4.16
N VAL A 61 18.27 4.87 5.00
CA VAL A 61 18.90 3.62 5.49
C VAL A 61 17.90 2.78 6.27
N VAL A 62 17.12 3.38 7.17
CA VAL A 62 16.07 2.67 7.93
C VAL A 62 15.05 2.01 6.97
N GLY A 63 14.58 2.76 5.98
CA GLY A 63 13.67 2.23 4.97
C GLY A 63 14.29 1.08 4.16
N LEU A 64 15.54 1.22 3.72
CA LEU A 64 16.24 0.16 2.96
C LEU A 64 16.48 -1.10 3.79
N CYS A 65 16.71 -1.01 5.09
CA CYS A 65 16.76 -2.18 5.98
C CYS A 65 15.43 -2.93 6.00
N MET A 66 14.31 -2.22 6.06
CA MET A 66 12.99 -2.84 5.95
C MET A 66 12.77 -3.46 4.57
N VAL A 67 13.15 -2.78 3.50
CA VAL A 67 13.06 -3.33 2.13
C VAL A 67 13.83 -4.63 2.01
N ALA A 68 15.07 -4.69 2.53
CA ALA A 68 15.88 -5.91 2.52
C ALA A 68 15.17 -7.07 3.26
N SER A 69 14.60 -6.78 4.43
CA SER A 69 13.84 -7.76 5.21
C SER A 69 12.58 -8.23 4.47
N LEU A 70 11.85 -7.31 3.86
CA LEU A 70 10.65 -7.61 3.07
C LEU A 70 10.98 -8.40 1.80
N LEU A 71 12.11 -8.16 1.14
CA LEU A 71 12.56 -8.93 -0.01
C LEU A 71 12.79 -10.40 0.34
N VAL A 72 13.45 -10.66 1.47
CA VAL A 72 13.66 -12.05 1.96
C VAL A 72 12.30 -12.68 2.30
N PHE A 73 11.44 -11.97 3.02
CA PHE A 73 10.09 -12.45 3.35
C PHE A 73 9.27 -12.74 2.09
N TYR A 74 9.33 -11.85 1.09
CA TYR A 74 8.60 -11.99 -0.18
C TYR A 74 8.95 -13.27 -0.94
N LEU A 75 10.17 -13.77 -0.85
CA LEU A 75 10.55 -15.05 -1.47
C LEU A 75 9.72 -16.24 -0.97
N TYR A 76 9.27 -16.17 0.29
CA TYR A 76 8.42 -17.20 0.91
C TYR A 76 6.93 -16.87 0.84
N ASN A 77 6.58 -15.59 0.70
CA ASN A 77 5.19 -15.11 0.69
C ASN A 77 4.59 -15.01 -0.72
N LYS A 78 5.41 -14.89 -1.78
CA LYS A 78 4.90 -14.87 -3.17
C LYS A 78 4.20 -16.17 -3.52
N TYR A 79 3.25 -16.10 -4.47
CA TYR A 79 2.47 -17.25 -4.90
C TYR A 79 3.33 -18.42 -5.44
N PRO A 80 3.10 -19.68 -5.02
CA PRO A 80 2.24 -20.09 -3.91
C PRO A 80 2.92 -19.81 -2.56
N ALA A 81 2.24 -19.09 -1.67
CA ALA A 81 2.85 -18.68 -0.41
C ALA A 81 3.09 -19.87 0.51
N ARG A 82 4.27 -19.86 1.15
CA ARG A 82 4.66 -20.79 2.22
C ARG A 82 4.49 -20.16 3.60
N VAL A 83 4.52 -18.83 3.67
CA VAL A 83 4.37 -18.06 4.91
C VAL A 83 3.43 -16.89 4.63
N PHE A 84 2.55 -16.61 5.57
CA PHE A 84 1.60 -15.50 5.50
C PHE A 84 2.03 -14.37 6.43
N PRO A 85 1.85 -13.09 6.02
CA PRO A 85 2.37 -11.93 6.75
C PRO A 85 1.64 -11.65 8.07
N GLY A 86 0.33 -11.86 8.09
CA GLY A 86 -0.52 -11.47 9.22
C GLY A 86 -0.44 -9.98 9.55
N ASP A 87 -1.11 -9.58 10.64
CA ASP A 87 -1.18 -8.20 11.09
C ASP A 87 0.18 -7.64 11.53
N VAL A 88 1.09 -8.51 11.98
CA VAL A 88 2.44 -8.09 12.40
C VAL A 88 3.19 -7.37 11.29
N LEU A 89 3.18 -7.91 10.07
CA LEU A 89 3.83 -7.28 8.94
C LEU A 89 3.07 -6.03 8.48
N THR A 90 1.75 -6.15 8.30
CA THR A 90 0.96 -5.06 7.72
C THR A 90 0.98 -3.81 8.59
N TYR A 91 0.82 -3.95 9.91
CA TYR A 91 0.89 -2.82 10.84
C TYR A 91 2.31 -2.26 10.95
N SER A 92 3.34 -3.11 10.98
CA SER A 92 4.73 -2.64 11.03
C SER A 92 5.11 -1.83 9.79
N VAL A 93 4.73 -2.30 8.60
CA VAL A 93 4.99 -1.60 7.33
C VAL A 93 4.20 -0.30 7.26
N GLY A 94 2.90 -0.32 7.59
CA GLY A 94 2.06 0.89 7.61
C GLY A 94 2.56 1.94 8.60
N ALA A 95 3.00 1.52 9.79
CA ALA A 95 3.60 2.41 10.79
C ALA A 95 4.90 3.04 10.27
N LEU A 96 5.80 2.24 9.68
CA LEU A 96 7.06 2.74 9.15
C LEU A 96 6.83 3.76 8.02
N ILE A 97 5.88 3.51 7.11
CA ILE A 97 5.53 4.46 6.05
C ILE A 97 5.11 5.81 6.65
N ALA A 98 4.23 5.82 7.66
CA ALA A 98 3.80 7.04 8.32
C ALA A 98 4.95 7.74 9.05
N ILE A 99 5.78 6.98 9.78
CA ILE A 99 6.95 7.51 10.50
C ILE A 99 7.95 8.14 9.51
N MET A 100 8.24 7.47 8.40
CA MET A 100 9.12 8.02 7.36
C MET A 100 8.56 9.32 6.79
N ALA A 101 7.26 9.37 6.52
CA ALA A 101 6.60 10.57 5.99
C ALA A 101 6.72 11.76 6.96
N ILE A 102 6.47 11.53 8.24
CA ILE A 102 6.46 12.55 9.29
C ILE A 102 7.90 13.03 9.58
N LEU A 103 8.84 12.11 9.81
CA LEU A 103 10.22 12.46 10.12
C LEU A 103 10.98 13.04 8.92
N GLY A 104 10.58 12.68 7.71
CA GLY A 104 11.14 13.22 6.47
C GLY A 104 10.47 14.50 5.98
N ASN A 105 9.38 14.95 6.64
CA ASN A 105 8.59 16.13 6.24
C ASN A 105 8.07 16.06 4.79
N PHE A 106 7.67 14.85 4.37
CA PHE A 106 7.09 14.61 3.04
C PHE A 106 5.72 13.91 3.09
N GLU A 107 4.89 14.29 4.07
CA GLU A 107 3.55 13.71 4.29
C GLU A 107 2.66 13.84 3.06
N LYS A 108 2.78 14.94 2.30
CA LYS A 108 2.01 15.15 1.05
C LYS A 108 2.32 14.06 0.02
N ILE A 109 3.61 13.73 -0.14
CA ILE A 109 4.07 12.68 -1.06
C ILE A 109 3.58 11.32 -0.59
N ALA A 110 3.70 11.03 0.71
CA ALA A 110 3.24 9.77 1.29
C ALA A 110 1.73 9.58 1.13
N VAL A 111 0.91 10.61 1.39
CA VAL A 111 -0.55 10.56 1.17
C VAL A 111 -0.87 10.32 -0.30
N PHE A 112 -0.15 10.95 -1.23
CA PHE A 112 -0.33 10.72 -2.65
C PHE A 112 0.00 9.27 -3.05
N VAL A 113 1.10 8.73 -2.55
CA VAL A 113 1.51 7.34 -2.79
C VAL A 113 0.52 6.34 -2.15
N PHE A 114 -0.21 6.77 -1.12
CA PHE A 114 -1.26 5.99 -0.46
C PHE A 114 -2.62 5.98 -1.19
N ILE A 115 -2.74 6.62 -2.37
CA ILE A 115 -3.98 6.63 -3.17
C ILE A 115 -4.61 5.24 -3.34
N PRO A 116 -3.89 4.14 -3.66
CA PRO A 116 -4.49 2.81 -3.75
C PRO A 116 -5.14 2.36 -2.44
N TYR A 117 -4.54 2.68 -1.30
CA TYR A 117 -5.07 2.36 0.03
C TYR A 117 -6.26 3.23 0.42
N ILE A 118 -6.27 4.49 0.00
CA ILE A 118 -7.42 5.39 0.17
C ILE A 118 -8.61 4.84 -0.64
N ILE A 119 -8.39 4.43 -1.88
CA ILE A 119 -9.42 3.79 -2.72
C ILE A 119 -9.93 2.52 -2.04
N GLU A 120 -9.04 1.64 -1.56
CA GLU A 120 -9.44 0.43 -0.82
C GLU A 120 -10.31 0.77 0.38
N THR A 121 -9.89 1.77 1.18
CA THR A 121 -10.63 2.21 2.37
C THR A 121 -12.04 2.69 2.02
N VAL A 122 -12.18 3.52 0.98
CA VAL A 122 -13.49 3.99 0.49
C VAL A 122 -14.38 2.82 0.07
N LEU A 123 -13.82 1.85 -0.65
CA LEU A 123 -14.55 0.66 -1.09
C LEU A 123 -14.95 -0.22 0.10
N LYS A 124 -14.09 -0.38 1.09
CA LYS A 124 -14.38 -1.11 2.35
C LYS A 124 -15.47 -0.44 3.17
N VAL A 125 -15.42 0.90 3.33
CA VAL A 125 -16.45 1.65 4.03
C VAL A 125 -17.80 1.51 3.31
N ARG A 126 -17.81 1.54 1.97
CA ARG A 126 -19.02 1.23 1.18
C ARG A 126 -19.60 -0.16 1.50
N GLY A 127 -18.72 -1.14 1.80
CA GLY A 127 -19.07 -2.48 2.24
C GLY A 127 -19.38 -2.59 3.74
N LYS A 128 -19.47 -1.46 4.47
CA LYS A 128 -19.67 -1.38 5.93
C LYS A 128 -18.58 -2.13 6.71
N LEU A 129 -17.39 -2.26 6.15
CA LEU A 129 -16.23 -2.98 6.70
C LEU A 129 -16.47 -4.49 6.96
N VAL A 130 -17.61 -5.03 6.53
CA VAL A 130 -17.98 -6.44 6.75
C VAL A 130 -17.63 -7.32 5.54
N LYS A 131 -17.51 -6.72 4.35
CA LYS A 131 -17.25 -7.47 3.12
C LYS A 131 -15.76 -7.77 2.97
N PRO A 132 -15.34 -9.07 2.95
CA PRO A 132 -13.94 -9.42 2.74
C PRO A 132 -13.45 -9.03 1.35
N SER A 133 -12.14 -8.76 1.22
CA SER A 133 -11.48 -8.44 -0.05
C SER A 133 -11.17 -9.66 -0.90
N PHE A 134 -11.44 -10.87 -0.41
CA PHE A 134 -11.15 -12.10 -1.14
C PHE A 134 -12.02 -12.24 -2.38
N ALA A 135 -11.42 -12.68 -3.47
CA ALA A 135 -12.14 -13.09 -4.66
C ALA A 135 -12.73 -14.51 -4.48
N LYS A 136 -13.75 -14.83 -5.26
CA LYS A 136 -14.26 -16.20 -5.38
C LYS A 136 -13.29 -16.98 -6.27
N VAL A 137 -12.77 -18.10 -5.77
CA VAL A 137 -11.90 -19.00 -6.52
C VAL A 137 -12.76 -20.06 -7.20
N ASN A 138 -12.61 -20.22 -8.51
CA ASN A 138 -13.26 -21.27 -9.28
C ASN A 138 -12.45 -22.56 -9.22
N GLU A 139 -13.04 -23.69 -9.69
CA GLU A 139 -12.39 -25.01 -9.69
C GLU A 139 -11.06 -25.06 -10.46
N ASP A 140 -10.91 -24.21 -11.45
CA ASP A 140 -9.68 -24.09 -12.26
C ASP A 140 -8.66 -23.08 -11.68
N GLY A 141 -8.90 -22.55 -10.49
CA GLY A 141 -8.05 -21.56 -9.81
C GLY A 141 -8.22 -20.13 -10.36
N SER A 142 -9.09 -19.90 -11.33
CA SER A 142 -9.40 -18.53 -11.79
C SER A 142 -10.28 -17.80 -10.78
N LEU A 143 -10.22 -16.47 -10.81
CA LEU A 143 -10.90 -15.61 -9.86
C LEU A 143 -12.15 -14.96 -10.44
N ASP A 144 -13.19 -14.89 -9.61
CA ASP A 144 -14.41 -14.14 -9.83
C ASP A 144 -14.69 -13.18 -8.69
N VAL A 145 -15.48 -12.13 -8.98
CA VAL A 145 -15.95 -11.22 -7.93
C VAL A 145 -17.14 -11.86 -7.23
N PRO A 146 -17.10 -12.02 -5.90
CA PRO A 146 -18.16 -12.72 -5.16
C PRO A 146 -19.43 -11.89 -4.97
N TYR A 147 -19.43 -10.61 -5.35
CA TYR A 147 -20.50 -9.66 -5.12
C TYR A 147 -20.93 -8.94 -6.40
N ASN A 148 -22.18 -8.46 -6.43
CA ASN A 148 -22.70 -7.64 -7.54
C ASN A 148 -22.10 -6.21 -7.57
N LYS A 149 -21.39 -5.79 -6.52
CA LYS A 149 -20.75 -4.48 -6.39
C LYS A 149 -19.29 -4.66 -5.95
N VAL A 150 -18.46 -3.69 -6.29
CA VAL A 150 -17.05 -3.65 -5.89
C VAL A 150 -16.91 -3.14 -4.45
N TYR A 151 -16.21 -3.91 -3.61
CA TYR A 151 -15.97 -3.61 -2.20
C TYR A 151 -14.48 -3.67 -1.82
N GLY A 152 -13.59 -3.74 -2.81
CA GLY A 152 -12.15 -3.73 -2.62
C GLY A 152 -11.42 -3.50 -3.93
N LEU A 153 -10.18 -3.05 -3.85
CA LEU A 153 -9.30 -2.83 -5.01
C LEU A 153 -9.00 -4.14 -5.74
N THR A 154 -8.91 -5.24 -5.01
CA THR A 154 -8.76 -6.59 -5.58
C THR A 154 -9.93 -6.97 -6.46
N HIS A 155 -11.17 -6.70 -6.03
CA HIS A 155 -12.37 -6.93 -6.84
C HIS A 155 -12.37 -6.04 -8.09
N LEU A 156 -11.99 -4.76 -7.93
CA LEU A 156 -11.87 -3.83 -9.05
C LEU A 156 -10.85 -4.33 -10.07
N SER A 157 -9.70 -4.80 -9.58
CA SER A 157 -8.63 -5.35 -10.42
C SER A 157 -9.09 -6.59 -11.20
N VAL A 158 -9.82 -7.52 -10.56
CA VAL A 158 -10.40 -8.68 -11.25
C VAL A 158 -11.35 -8.23 -12.38
N LEU A 159 -12.23 -7.26 -12.12
CA LEU A 159 -13.17 -6.77 -13.13
C LEU A 159 -12.47 -6.10 -14.31
N ILE A 160 -11.45 -5.29 -14.03
CA ILE A 160 -10.67 -4.63 -15.11
C ILE A 160 -9.94 -5.69 -15.93
N LEU A 161 -9.24 -6.62 -15.30
CA LEU A 161 -8.49 -7.67 -15.98
C LEU A 161 -9.38 -8.59 -16.83
N LYS A 162 -10.61 -8.88 -16.38
CA LYS A 162 -11.58 -9.69 -17.14
C LYS A 162 -12.03 -9.05 -18.44
N LYS A 163 -11.86 -7.74 -18.61
CA LYS A 163 -12.12 -7.08 -19.92
C LYS A 163 -11.05 -7.44 -20.96
N TYR A 164 -9.86 -7.81 -20.52
CA TYR A 164 -8.71 -8.09 -21.39
C TYR A 164 -8.32 -9.57 -21.41
N LYS A 165 -8.64 -10.31 -20.33
CA LYS A 165 -8.29 -11.73 -20.18
C LYS A 165 -9.56 -12.56 -19.92
N ARG A 166 -9.68 -13.70 -20.60
CA ARG A 166 -10.81 -14.64 -20.38
C ARG A 166 -10.79 -15.27 -18.98
N LYS A 167 -9.60 -15.54 -18.43
CA LYS A 167 -9.38 -16.06 -17.09
C LYS A 167 -8.37 -15.18 -16.35
N VAL A 168 -8.66 -14.83 -15.13
CA VAL A 168 -7.82 -14.00 -14.26
C VAL A 168 -7.41 -14.84 -13.07
N TYR A 169 -6.13 -14.85 -12.77
CA TYR A 169 -5.54 -15.57 -11.64
C TYR A 169 -5.03 -14.58 -10.59
N GLU A 170 -4.76 -15.10 -9.38
CA GLU A 170 -4.27 -14.29 -8.26
C GLU A 170 -3.02 -13.49 -8.62
N ARG A 171 -2.04 -14.11 -9.30
CA ARG A 171 -0.83 -13.43 -9.77
C ARG A 171 -1.11 -12.24 -10.67
N ASP A 172 -2.11 -12.35 -11.56
CA ASP A 172 -2.48 -11.25 -12.46
C ASP A 172 -2.95 -10.04 -11.67
N VAL A 173 -3.78 -10.28 -10.63
CA VAL A 173 -4.33 -9.23 -9.76
C VAL A 173 -3.22 -8.56 -8.97
N VAL A 174 -2.32 -9.35 -8.38
CA VAL A 174 -1.18 -8.83 -7.60
C VAL A 174 -0.27 -7.97 -8.48
N HIS A 175 0.11 -8.46 -9.67
CA HIS A 175 0.96 -7.70 -10.59
C HIS A 175 0.26 -6.43 -11.11
N PHE A 176 -1.05 -6.48 -11.33
CA PHE A 176 -1.81 -5.30 -11.72
C PHE A 176 -1.79 -4.23 -10.63
N ILE A 177 -1.98 -4.61 -9.36
CA ILE A 177 -1.93 -3.69 -8.22
C ILE A 177 -0.51 -3.13 -8.03
N PHE A 178 0.54 -3.95 -8.22
CA PHE A 178 1.93 -3.48 -8.21
C PHE A 178 2.19 -2.46 -9.32
N GLY A 179 1.75 -2.73 -10.54
CA GLY A 179 1.86 -1.78 -11.66
C GLY A 179 1.15 -0.46 -11.37
N PHE A 180 -0.05 -0.52 -10.78
CA PHE A 180 -0.78 0.67 -10.36
C PHE A 180 -0.02 1.45 -9.28
N GLN A 181 0.54 0.77 -8.27
CA GLN A 181 1.35 1.41 -7.23
C GLN A 181 2.61 2.07 -7.79
N ILE A 182 3.33 1.39 -8.67
CA ILE A 182 4.53 1.94 -9.34
C ILE A 182 4.15 3.19 -10.15
N LEU A 183 3.05 3.14 -10.89
CA LEU A 183 2.56 4.31 -11.64
C LEU A 183 2.29 5.50 -10.71
N ILE A 184 1.64 5.28 -9.57
CA ILE A 184 1.39 6.35 -8.57
C ILE A 184 2.72 6.90 -8.02
N CYS A 185 3.70 6.04 -7.73
CA CYS A 185 5.03 6.48 -7.29
C CYS A 185 5.73 7.35 -8.35
N LEU A 186 5.67 6.95 -9.62
CA LEU A 186 6.24 7.73 -10.73
C LEU A 186 5.52 9.06 -10.94
N LEU A 187 4.20 9.07 -10.85
CA LEU A 187 3.40 10.30 -10.90
C LEU A 187 3.74 11.24 -9.73
N ALA A 188 4.03 10.71 -8.53
CA ALA A 188 4.44 11.52 -7.40
C ALA A 188 5.74 12.29 -7.68
N LEU A 189 6.73 11.69 -8.36
CA LEU A 189 7.96 12.39 -8.77
C LEU A 189 7.67 13.56 -9.72
N VAL A 190 6.69 13.41 -10.62
CA VAL A 190 6.33 14.48 -11.56
C VAL A 190 5.56 15.60 -10.85
N VAL A 191 4.60 15.24 -9.99
CA VAL A 191 3.72 16.22 -9.32
C VAL A 191 4.47 17.03 -8.27
N PHE A 192 5.41 16.42 -7.55
CA PHE A 192 6.13 17.06 -6.44
C PHE A 192 7.56 17.47 -6.79
N ARG A 193 7.94 17.46 -8.08
CA ARG A 193 9.31 17.75 -8.53
C ARG A 193 9.86 19.10 -8.03
N GLU A 194 8.99 20.12 -7.86
CA GLU A 194 9.39 21.46 -7.40
C GLU A 194 9.61 21.53 -5.88
N GLY A 195 9.25 20.50 -5.14
CA GLY A 195 9.44 20.41 -3.68
C GLY A 195 10.40 19.29 -3.26
N LEU A 196 11.03 18.63 -4.22
CA LEU A 196 12.11 17.66 -4.06
C LEU A 196 13.44 18.33 -4.41
#